data_c34375effb8e56f0372d070e9b18cf1e
#
_entry.id   c34375effb8e56f0372d070e9b18cf1e
#
_cell.length_a   1.000
_cell.length_b   1.000
_cell.length_c   1.000
_cell.angle_alpha   90.00
_cell.angle_beta   90.00
_cell.angle_gamma   90.00
#
_symmetry.space_group_name_H-M   'P 1'
#
loop_
_entity.id
_entity.type
_entity.pdbx_description
1 polymer ?
#
loop_
_entity_poly.entity_id
_entity_poly.type
_entity_poly.pdbx_seq_one_letter_code
_entity_poly.pdbx_strand_id
1 'polypeptide(L)'
;MNQLRKIAVLDQSTIDKIAAGEVVERPASVVKELVENAIDAGSTAITVEIKEGGISFIRVTDNGSGMEKSQVKLAFLRHATSKIEKVEDLLEIESLGFRGEALSSISAVAQVEMITKTAQSLTGIRYLIEGGMEKGLEEIGAPCGTTILVRNLFFNTPARAKFLKTSVTEAGYVSTYMEQLALSHAHISFKYMVNGQTKLHTSGNANLRDVIYSIYGREITRELIPIQWEQNGIKLDGFAGKPVIARGNRAFENYYINGRYVKSKIIMKAIEDAYKPYMMQHKYPFVCLKFEVPGDEVDINVHPTKMEVRFQKQKEIYESVYEALLFAIGGKELIPEVKFEEKESELKKVESDKKVHKKENGPEPFEVKRKESFLEALSFGQKREPQNQIREDRPEWKAKKEPQSNNEIGRAHV
;
A
#
# COMPACT_ATOMS: atom_id res chain seq x y z
N MET A 1 0.92 43.66 31.50
CA MET A 1 1.61 44.37 30.41
C MET A 1 2.15 43.34 29.44
N ASN A 2 1.54 43.19 28.25
CA ASN A 2 2.06 42.34 27.19
C ASN A 2 3.30 43.02 26.60
N GLN A 3 4.50 42.56 26.97
CA GLN A 3 5.71 43.00 26.30
C GLN A 3 5.66 42.50 24.85
N LEU A 4 5.65 43.44 23.87
CA LEU A 4 5.82 43.15 22.46
C LEU A 4 7.13 42.39 22.30
N ARG A 5 7.05 41.12 21.82
CA ARG A 5 8.23 40.31 21.50
C ARG A 5 8.96 40.96 20.30
N LYS A 6 10.25 41.21 20.48
CA LYS A 6 11.07 41.74 19.40
C LYS A 6 11.30 40.64 18.32
N ILE A 7 11.31 41.05 17.06
CA ILE A 7 11.74 40.17 15.96
C ILE A 7 13.21 39.85 16.17
N ALA A 8 13.54 38.55 16.12
CA ALA A 8 14.91 38.04 16.26
C ALA A 8 15.15 36.93 15.24
N VAL A 9 16.40 36.81 14.78
CA VAL A 9 16.83 35.68 13.95
C VAL A 9 16.94 34.44 14.85
N LEU A 10 16.33 33.35 14.43
CA LEU A 10 16.38 32.06 15.14
C LEU A 10 17.77 31.41 15.00
N ASP A 11 18.14 30.60 15.95
CA ASP A 11 19.33 29.75 15.83
C ASP A 11 19.14 28.68 14.74
N GLN A 12 20.25 28.22 14.16
CA GLN A 12 20.25 27.28 13.02
C GLN A 12 19.50 25.97 13.37
N SER A 13 19.69 25.43 14.56
CA SER A 13 19.01 24.20 15.00
C SER A 13 17.49 24.36 15.04
N THR A 14 17.00 25.52 15.46
CA THR A 14 15.57 25.86 15.45
C THR A 14 15.05 26.01 14.01
N ILE A 15 15.81 26.69 13.15
CA ILE A 15 15.47 26.84 11.72
C ILE A 15 15.37 25.46 11.06
N ASP A 16 16.34 24.58 11.30
CA ASP A 16 16.37 23.24 10.74
C ASP A 16 15.19 22.38 11.21
N LYS A 17 14.81 22.46 12.48
CA LYS A 17 13.63 21.78 13.01
C LYS A 17 12.33 22.31 12.43
N ILE A 18 12.19 23.61 12.19
CA ILE A 18 11.00 24.20 11.56
C ILE A 18 10.88 23.69 10.12
N ALA A 19 11.95 23.81 9.32
CA ALA A 19 11.95 23.40 7.93
C ALA A 19 11.78 21.86 7.79
N ALA A 20 12.39 21.07 8.68
CA ALA A 20 12.12 19.63 8.71
C ALA A 20 10.63 19.29 8.86
N GLY A 21 9.81 20.22 9.39
CA GLY A 21 8.38 20.01 9.50
C GLY A 21 7.61 20.07 8.21
N GLU A 22 8.14 20.71 7.21
CA GLU A 22 7.54 20.80 5.88
C GLU A 22 7.80 19.54 5.06
N VAL A 23 8.90 18.83 5.35
CA VAL A 23 9.35 17.62 4.63
C VAL A 23 8.98 16.35 5.39
N VAL A 24 9.18 16.33 6.72
CA VAL A 24 9.00 15.17 7.58
C VAL A 24 7.81 15.39 8.53
N GLU A 25 6.63 15.01 8.09
CA GLU A 25 5.41 15.07 8.91
C GLU A 25 5.19 13.80 9.75
N ARG A 26 5.58 12.64 9.21
CA ARG A 26 5.34 11.31 9.78
C ARG A 26 6.33 10.26 9.28
N PRO A 27 6.36 9.04 9.84
CA PRO A 27 7.22 7.96 9.38
C PRO A 27 7.11 7.64 7.89
N ALA A 28 5.90 7.68 7.33
CA ALA A 28 5.69 7.44 5.90
C ALA A 28 6.40 8.47 5.01
N SER A 29 6.52 9.73 5.45
CA SER A 29 7.29 10.76 4.73
C SER A 29 8.78 10.43 4.70
N VAL A 30 9.33 9.92 5.81
CA VAL A 30 10.73 9.48 5.87
C VAL A 30 10.98 8.31 4.93
N VAL A 31 10.13 7.27 5.00
CA VAL A 31 10.24 6.09 4.10
C VAL A 31 10.14 6.53 2.65
N LYS A 32 9.20 7.43 2.33
CA LYS A 32 9.02 7.99 1.00
C LYS A 32 10.33 8.57 0.45
N GLU A 33 10.90 9.53 1.14
CA GLU A 33 12.11 10.23 0.67
C GLU A 33 13.31 9.27 0.56
N LEU A 34 13.47 8.33 1.50
CA LEU A 34 14.57 7.37 1.47
C LEU A 34 14.45 6.36 0.33
N VAL A 35 13.24 5.86 0.08
CA VAL A 35 12.99 4.88 -1.00
C VAL A 35 13.07 5.56 -2.37
N GLU A 36 12.54 6.78 -2.52
CA GLU A 36 12.70 7.56 -3.75
C GLU A 36 14.20 7.83 -4.05
N ASN A 37 15.00 8.14 -3.05
CA ASN A 37 16.45 8.27 -3.22
C ASN A 37 17.13 6.95 -3.63
N ALA A 38 16.69 5.82 -3.08
CA ALA A 38 17.19 4.51 -3.49
C ALA A 38 16.83 4.16 -4.95
N ILE A 39 15.61 4.51 -5.39
CA ILE A 39 15.19 4.36 -6.79
C ILE A 39 16.05 5.24 -7.71
N ASP A 40 16.22 6.51 -7.37
CA ASP A 40 17.03 7.48 -8.12
C ASP A 40 18.52 7.07 -8.17
N ALA A 41 19.02 6.30 -7.19
CA ALA A 41 20.37 5.70 -7.19
C ALA A 41 20.50 4.47 -8.12
N GLY A 42 19.45 4.13 -8.89
CA GLY A 42 19.44 3.01 -9.83
C GLY A 42 19.36 1.64 -9.15
N SER A 43 18.75 1.55 -7.99
CA SER A 43 18.64 0.28 -7.25
C SER A 43 17.71 -0.70 -7.94
N THR A 44 18.07 -1.97 -7.95
CA THR A 44 17.24 -3.09 -8.42
C THR A 44 16.59 -3.88 -7.28
N ALA A 45 17.06 -3.67 -6.04
CA ALA A 45 16.52 -4.29 -4.85
C ALA A 45 16.52 -3.30 -3.67
N ILE A 46 15.37 -3.14 -3.04
CA ILE A 46 15.17 -2.22 -1.91
C ILE A 46 14.48 -2.97 -0.77
N THR A 47 15.10 -2.95 0.42
CA THR A 47 14.51 -3.52 1.63
C THR A 47 14.16 -2.41 2.60
N VAL A 48 12.91 -2.38 3.07
CA VAL A 48 12.41 -1.45 4.08
C VAL A 48 11.97 -2.23 5.31
N GLU A 49 12.47 -1.86 6.48
CA GLU A 49 12.03 -2.40 7.75
C GLU A 49 11.61 -1.28 8.69
N ILE A 50 10.46 -1.43 9.32
CA ILE A 50 9.98 -0.51 10.35
C ILE A 50 9.61 -1.25 11.63
N LYS A 51 9.80 -0.57 12.78
CA LYS A 51 9.28 -1.01 14.08
C LYS A 51 8.42 0.10 14.69
N GLU A 52 7.37 -0.29 15.42
CA GLU A 52 6.43 0.64 16.05
C GLU A 52 5.88 1.70 15.08
N GLY A 53 5.48 1.27 13.87
CA GLY A 53 4.96 2.16 12.84
C GLY A 53 6.02 3.07 12.19
N GLY A 54 7.31 2.82 12.43
CA GLY A 54 8.42 3.67 11.96
C GLY A 54 8.79 4.79 12.93
N ILE A 55 8.19 4.83 14.12
CA ILE A 55 8.48 5.86 15.14
C ILE A 55 9.81 5.55 15.82
N SER A 56 10.02 4.32 16.28
CA SER A 56 11.25 3.91 16.94
C SER A 56 12.36 3.52 15.97
N PHE A 57 12.01 2.97 14.81
CA PHE A 57 12.98 2.44 13.87
C PHE A 57 12.46 2.39 12.44
N ILE A 58 13.28 2.91 11.51
CA ILE A 58 13.15 2.74 10.07
C ILE A 58 14.53 2.33 9.54
N ARG A 59 14.60 1.32 8.69
CA ARG A 59 15.78 0.95 7.93
C ARG A 59 15.39 0.82 6.45
N VAL A 60 16.14 1.52 5.61
CA VAL A 60 16.06 1.39 4.15
C VAL A 60 17.42 0.95 3.66
N THR A 61 17.47 -0.17 2.96
CA THR A 61 18.68 -0.75 2.37
C THR A 61 18.46 -0.93 0.89
N ASP A 62 19.37 -0.44 0.09
CA ASP A 62 19.37 -0.55 -1.36
C ASP A 62 20.71 -1.10 -1.89
N ASN A 63 20.71 -1.52 -3.14
CA ASN A 63 21.89 -1.96 -3.90
C ASN A 63 22.24 -1.00 -5.03
N GLY A 64 21.93 0.29 -4.88
CA GLY A 64 22.22 1.32 -5.87
C GLY A 64 23.69 1.73 -5.95
N SER A 65 23.95 2.89 -6.56
CA SER A 65 25.31 3.40 -6.82
C SER A 65 26.13 3.63 -5.56
N GLY A 66 25.51 3.83 -4.38
CA GLY A 66 26.19 4.26 -3.17
C GLY A 66 26.68 5.71 -3.25
N MET A 67 27.48 6.13 -2.25
CA MET A 67 28.10 7.46 -2.17
C MET A 67 29.58 7.36 -1.84
N GLU A 68 30.37 8.26 -2.42
CA GLU A 68 31.78 8.42 -2.08
C GLU A 68 31.94 9.10 -0.72
N LYS A 69 33.03 8.82 -0.02
CA LYS A 69 33.36 9.41 1.30
C LYS A 69 33.27 10.93 1.32
N SER A 70 33.74 11.59 0.26
CA SER A 70 33.72 13.06 0.08
C SER A 70 32.30 13.62 0.02
N GLN A 71 31.32 12.84 -0.46
CA GLN A 71 29.93 13.24 -0.68
C GLN A 71 29.03 13.00 0.55
N VAL A 72 29.44 12.09 1.46
CA VAL A 72 28.57 11.66 2.58
C VAL A 72 28.14 12.84 3.46
N LYS A 73 29.09 13.70 3.88
CA LYS A 73 28.75 14.87 4.71
C LYS A 73 27.92 15.90 3.94
N LEU A 74 28.23 16.09 2.66
CA LEU A 74 27.51 17.03 1.79
C LEU A 74 26.05 16.62 1.62
N ALA A 75 25.74 15.33 1.55
CA ALA A 75 24.37 14.81 1.41
C ALA A 75 23.44 15.19 2.58
N PHE A 76 23.99 15.53 3.75
CA PHE A 76 23.24 16.00 4.91
C PHE A 76 23.17 17.54 5.04
N LEU A 77 23.76 18.27 4.11
CA LEU A 77 23.60 19.72 4.05
C LEU A 77 22.29 20.09 3.35
N ARG A 78 21.73 21.22 3.72
CA ARG A 78 20.54 21.76 3.06
C ARG A 78 20.89 22.24 1.66
N HIS A 79 19.96 22.04 0.72
CA HIS A 79 20.10 22.42 -0.68
C HIS A 79 21.28 21.72 -1.40
N ALA A 80 21.77 20.61 -0.86
CA ALA A 80 22.77 19.77 -1.50
C ALA A 80 22.08 18.65 -2.29
N THR A 81 22.22 18.66 -3.60
CA THR A 81 21.64 17.68 -4.51
C THR A 81 22.59 17.40 -5.67
N SER A 82 22.57 16.16 -6.15
CA SER A 82 23.25 15.74 -7.37
C SER A 82 22.34 15.67 -8.59
N LYS A 83 21.04 16.08 -8.44
CA LYS A 83 19.98 15.79 -9.41
C LYS A 83 19.62 16.99 -10.29
N ILE A 84 19.96 18.19 -9.86
CA ILE A 84 19.77 19.44 -10.61
C ILE A 84 20.99 20.34 -10.40
N GLU A 85 21.42 21.04 -11.44
CA GLU A 85 22.49 22.05 -11.37
C GLU A 85 21.95 23.45 -11.70
N LYS A 86 20.93 23.53 -12.55
CA LYS A 86 20.36 24.78 -13.05
C LYS A 86 18.85 24.82 -12.89
N VAL A 87 18.29 26.03 -12.98
CA VAL A 87 16.85 26.26 -12.88
C VAL A 87 16.08 25.61 -14.03
N GLU A 88 16.71 25.53 -15.20
CA GLU A 88 16.13 24.90 -16.40
C GLU A 88 15.90 23.41 -16.19
N ASP A 89 16.75 22.72 -15.41
CA ASP A 89 16.60 21.29 -15.08
C ASP A 89 15.29 21.01 -14.32
N LEU A 90 14.66 22.04 -13.71
CA LEU A 90 13.37 21.93 -13.05
C LEU A 90 12.21 21.63 -14.01
N LEU A 91 12.38 21.88 -15.31
CA LEU A 91 11.37 21.61 -16.33
C LEU A 91 11.42 20.17 -16.84
N GLU A 92 12.59 19.51 -16.73
CA GLU A 92 12.84 18.17 -17.25
C GLU A 92 13.13 17.14 -16.13
N ILE A 93 12.50 17.33 -14.95
CA ILE A 93 12.78 16.46 -13.79
C ILE A 93 12.30 15.03 -14.04
N GLU A 94 13.20 14.13 -14.37
CA GLU A 94 12.97 12.68 -14.41
C GLU A 94 13.09 12.03 -13.02
N SER A 95 13.91 12.59 -12.12
CA SER A 95 14.14 12.04 -10.78
C SER A 95 12.93 12.23 -9.86
N LEU A 96 12.67 11.27 -8.96
CA LEU A 96 11.58 11.35 -7.99
C LEU A 96 11.79 12.45 -6.94
N GLY A 97 13.03 12.69 -6.50
CA GLY A 97 13.42 13.75 -5.57
C GLY A 97 14.41 14.74 -6.20
N PHE A 98 14.33 16.04 -5.89
CA PHE A 98 15.26 17.06 -6.43
C PHE A 98 15.64 18.16 -5.43
N ARG A 99 14.94 18.31 -4.30
CA ARG A 99 15.08 19.48 -3.42
C ARG A 99 16.38 19.51 -2.58
N GLY A 100 17.08 18.39 -2.42
CA GLY A 100 18.30 18.33 -1.59
C GLY A 100 18.06 18.63 -0.10
N GLU A 101 16.88 18.32 0.42
CA GLU A 101 16.49 18.65 1.80
C GLU A 101 16.06 17.42 2.63
N ALA A 102 15.91 16.25 2.01
CA ALA A 102 15.37 15.07 2.67
C ALA A 102 16.25 14.60 3.82
N LEU A 103 17.54 14.32 3.56
CA LEU A 103 18.47 13.80 4.57
C LEU A 103 18.77 14.82 5.67
N SER A 104 18.93 16.10 5.32
CA SER A 104 19.12 17.18 6.29
C SER A 104 17.91 17.32 7.22
N SER A 105 16.69 17.27 6.66
CA SER A 105 15.44 17.35 7.42
C SER A 105 15.23 16.13 8.34
N ILE A 106 15.51 14.92 7.85
CA ILE A 106 15.38 13.69 8.66
C ILE A 106 16.39 13.72 9.81
N SER A 107 17.66 14.08 9.53
CA SER A 107 18.72 14.12 10.56
C SER A 107 18.48 15.18 11.62
N ALA A 108 17.83 16.31 11.29
CA ALA A 108 17.49 17.35 12.25
C ALA A 108 16.47 16.88 13.33
N VAL A 109 15.64 15.88 13.04
CA VAL A 109 14.54 15.42 13.94
C VAL A 109 14.66 13.95 14.35
N ALA A 110 15.75 13.26 13.99
CA ALA A 110 15.97 11.85 14.29
C ALA A 110 17.47 11.57 14.57
N GLN A 111 17.74 10.34 15.00
CA GLN A 111 19.07 9.77 15.06
C GLN A 111 19.29 8.93 13.80
N VAL A 112 20.24 9.35 12.96
CA VAL A 112 20.47 8.75 11.65
C VAL A 112 21.85 8.11 11.59
N GLU A 113 21.88 6.90 11.06
CA GLU A 113 23.09 6.17 10.70
C GLU A 113 23.01 5.84 9.22
N MET A 114 23.99 6.28 8.44
CA MET A 114 24.15 5.94 7.03
C MET A 114 25.37 5.03 6.86
N ILE A 115 25.20 3.95 6.14
CA ILE A 115 26.27 3.06 5.70
C ILE A 115 26.19 3.03 4.18
N THR A 116 27.28 3.41 3.50
CA THR A 116 27.26 3.48 2.04
C THR A 116 28.60 3.07 1.45
N LYS A 117 28.57 2.52 0.25
CA LYS A 117 29.74 2.12 -0.51
C LYS A 117 29.46 2.17 -2.00
N THR A 118 30.36 2.74 -2.78
CA THR A 118 30.33 2.66 -4.24
C THR A 118 31.00 1.38 -4.74
N ALA A 119 30.73 0.98 -5.98
CA ALA A 119 31.36 -0.20 -6.58
C ALA A 119 32.88 -0.05 -6.72
N GLN A 120 33.37 1.19 -6.86
CA GLN A 120 34.80 1.51 -7.04
C GLN A 120 35.57 1.59 -5.72
N SER A 121 34.90 1.82 -4.60
CA SER A 121 35.52 1.94 -3.28
C SER A 121 35.90 0.59 -2.68
N LEU A 122 37.07 0.49 -2.02
CA LEU A 122 37.45 -0.71 -1.30
C LEU A 122 36.68 -0.86 0.01
N THR A 123 36.52 0.23 0.75
CA THR A 123 35.83 0.29 2.05
C THR A 123 34.51 1.05 1.91
N GLY A 124 33.54 0.73 2.75
CA GLY A 124 32.35 1.53 2.95
C GLY A 124 32.56 2.59 4.02
N ILE A 125 31.61 3.52 4.11
CA ILE A 125 31.62 4.60 5.09
C ILE A 125 30.38 4.45 5.98
N ARG A 126 30.60 4.53 7.29
CA ARG A 126 29.56 4.67 8.29
C ARG A 126 29.54 6.10 8.80
N TYR A 127 28.43 6.77 8.71
CA TYR A 127 28.22 8.14 9.17
C TYR A 127 27.10 8.21 10.18
N LEU A 128 27.35 8.86 11.30
CA LEU A 128 26.40 9.03 12.41
C LEU A 128 26.09 10.50 12.59
N ILE A 129 24.80 10.85 12.61
CA ILE A 129 24.31 12.21 12.84
C ILE A 129 23.04 12.16 13.70
N GLU A 130 22.94 13.03 14.70
CA GLU A 130 21.83 13.10 15.64
C GLU A 130 21.36 14.54 15.83
N GLY A 131 20.08 14.81 15.54
CA GLY A 131 19.52 16.15 15.68
C GLY A 131 20.27 17.21 14.86
N GLY A 132 20.82 16.82 13.70
CA GLY A 132 21.63 17.67 12.83
C GLY A 132 23.10 17.78 13.24
N MET A 133 23.55 17.12 14.32
CA MET A 133 24.94 17.17 14.79
C MET A 133 25.69 15.89 14.45
N GLU A 134 26.79 16.02 13.72
CA GLU A 134 27.70 14.91 13.42
C GLU A 134 28.21 14.25 14.71
N LYS A 135 28.18 12.91 14.76
CA LYS A 135 28.65 12.09 15.88
C LYS A 135 29.89 11.26 15.51
N GLY A 136 30.02 10.93 14.25
CA GLY A 136 31.16 10.15 13.79
C GLY A 136 31.12 9.83 12.31
N LEU A 137 32.29 9.60 11.74
CA LEU A 137 32.48 9.09 10.39
C LEU A 137 33.64 8.11 10.43
N GLU A 138 33.40 6.85 10.03
CA GLU A 138 34.41 5.79 10.08
C GLU A 138 34.35 4.93 8.81
N GLU A 139 35.43 4.30 8.49
CA GLU A 139 35.50 3.33 7.40
C GLU A 139 35.17 1.94 7.92
N ILE A 140 34.30 1.23 7.20
CA ILE A 140 33.84 -0.11 7.56
C ILE A 140 33.76 -1.03 6.34
N GLY A 141 33.69 -2.34 6.55
CA GLY A 141 33.29 -3.28 5.52
C GLY A 141 31.80 -3.15 5.25
N ALA A 142 31.38 -2.90 4.00
CA ALA A 142 30.00 -2.82 3.59
C ALA A 142 29.79 -3.35 2.17
N PRO A 143 28.62 -3.86 1.82
CA PRO A 143 28.22 -4.12 0.44
C PRO A 143 28.06 -2.81 -0.35
N CYS A 144 28.08 -2.89 -1.68
CA CYS A 144 27.72 -1.76 -2.54
C CYS A 144 26.25 -1.37 -2.35
N GLY A 145 25.97 -0.06 -2.43
CA GLY A 145 24.65 0.52 -2.17
C GLY A 145 24.64 1.36 -0.90
N THR A 146 23.45 1.64 -0.40
CA THR A 146 23.26 2.47 0.80
C THR A 146 22.30 1.81 1.78
N THR A 147 22.62 1.89 3.07
CA THR A 147 21.72 1.55 4.16
C THR A 147 21.56 2.78 5.05
N ILE A 148 20.34 3.22 5.24
CA ILE A 148 20.01 4.32 6.15
C ILE A 148 19.12 3.77 7.26
N LEU A 149 19.57 4.01 8.51
CA LEU A 149 18.81 3.69 9.72
C LEU A 149 18.38 4.98 10.37
N VAL A 150 17.10 5.12 10.63
CA VAL A 150 16.52 6.26 11.34
C VAL A 150 15.92 5.73 12.64
N ARG A 151 16.35 6.27 13.78
CA ARG A 151 15.90 5.88 15.11
C ARG A 151 15.28 7.05 15.82
N ASN A 152 14.31 6.77 16.67
CA ASN A 152 13.69 7.74 17.60
C ASN A 152 13.20 9.01 16.88
N LEU A 153 12.39 8.83 15.84
CA LEU A 153 11.84 9.95 15.07
C LEU A 153 11.10 10.93 15.98
N PHE A 154 11.41 12.22 15.85
CA PHE A 154 10.91 13.33 16.67
C PHE A 154 11.37 13.32 18.14
N PHE A 155 12.48 12.66 18.48
CA PHE A 155 13.01 12.62 19.86
C PHE A 155 13.27 14.01 20.44
N ASN A 156 13.63 14.99 19.61
CA ASN A 156 13.93 16.37 20.00
C ASN A 156 12.82 17.38 19.62
N THR A 157 11.67 16.89 19.16
CA THR A 157 10.50 17.69 18.78
C THR A 157 9.21 17.10 19.37
N PRO A 158 9.03 17.12 20.71
CA PRO A 158 7.94 16.42 21.40
C PRO A 158 6.54 16.92 20.99
N ALA A 159 6.41 18.16 20.54
CA ALA A 159 5.16 18.68 20.00
C ALA A 159 4.72 17.91 18.75
N ARG A 160 5.66 17.56 17.85
CA ARG A 160 5.36 16.76 16.66
C ARG A 160 5.06 15.30 17.00
N ALA A 161 5.82 14.72 17.92
CA ALA A 161 5.58 13.35 18.38
C ALA A 161 4.12 13.15 18.87
N LYS A 162 3.49 14.18 19.47
CA LYS A 162 2.08 14.16 19.91
C LYS A 162 1.06 14.12 18.78
N PHE A 163 1.41 14.55 17.56
CA PHE A 163 0.51 14.50 16.40
C PHE A 163 0.53 13.16 15.67
N LEU A 164 1.48 12.30 15.98
CA LEU A 164 1.52 10.96 15.40
C LEU A 164 0.30 10.15 15.85
N LYS A 165 -0.19 9.32 14.92
CA LYS A 165 -1.26 8.37 15.21
C LYS A 165 -0.68 7.14 15.94
N THR A 166 -1.53 6.14 16.15
CA THR A 166 -1.06 4.86 16.71
C THR A 166 -0.05 4.20 15.79
N SER A 167 0.86 3.38 16.32
CA SER A 167 1.86 2.66 15.54
C SER A 167 1.26 1.81 14.43
N VAL A 168 0.06 1.24 14.65
CA VAL A 168 -0.68 0.48 13.63
C VAL A 168 -1.13 1.38 12.48
N THR A 169 -1.63 2.57 12.79
CA THR A 169 -2.08 3.53 11.77
C THR A 169 -0.90 4.07 10.97
N GLU A 170 0.22 4.41 11.64
CA GLU A 170 1.43 4.88 10.93
C GLU A 170 2.04 3.77 10.06
N ALA A 171 2.06 2.52 10.53
CA ALA A 171 2.46 1.37 9.71
C ALA A 171 1.55 1.21 8.48
N GLY A 172 0.25 1.46 8.62
CA GLY A 172 -0.71 1.44 7.51
C GLY A 172 -0.36 2.46 6.41
N TYR A 173 0.02 3.68 6.78
CA TYR A 173 0.46 4.69 5.80
C TYR A 173 1.73 4.26 5.06
N VAL A 174 2.71 3.70 5.79
CA VAL A 174 3.93 3.16 5.16
C VAL A 174 3.60 2.01 4.21
N SER A 175 2.73 1.08 4.64
CA SER A 175 2.32 -0.07 3.82
C SER A 175 1.68 0.37 2.51
N THR A 176 0.70 1.29 2.57
CA THR A 176 0.04 1.83 1.37
C THR A 176 1.05 2.48 0.42
N TYR A 177 2.02 3.23 0.95
CA TYR A 177 3.04 3.86 0.13
C TYR A 177 3.97 2.84 -0.53
N MET A 178 4.40 1.81 0.21
CA MET A 178 5.23 0.72 -0.33
C MET A 178 4.51 -0.07 -1.43
N GLU A 179 3.22 -0.32 -1.28
CA GLU A 179 2.38 -0.95 -2.30
C GLU A 179 2.31 -0.10 -3.57
N GLN A 180 2.11 1.22 -3.43
CA GLN A 180 2.08 2.16 -4.56
C GLN A 180 3.42 2.21 -5.30
N LEU A 181 4.54 2.24 -4.58
CA LEU A 181 5.88 2.21 -5.21
C LEU A 181 6.14 0.89 -5.93
N ALA A 182 5.77 -0.24 -5.34
CA ALA A 182 5.94 -1.54 -5.97
C ALA A 182 5.14 -1.66 -7.28
N LEU A 183 3.91 -1.15 -7.32
CA LEU A 183 3.09 -1.11 -8.53
C LEU A 183 3.69 -0.21 -9.61
N SER A 184 4.28 0.92 -9.20
CA SER A 184 4.93 1.85 -10.13
C SER A 184 6.21 1.26 -10.74
N HIS A 185 7.04 0.60 -9.91
CA HIS A 185 8.38 0.13 -10.26
C HIS A 185 8.47 -1.40 -10.22
N ALA A 186 7.73 -2.08 -11.09
CA ALA A 186 7.70 -3.54 -11.14
C ALA A 186 9.06 -4.19 -11.46
N HIS A 187 10.04 -3.43 -11.98
CA HIS A 187 11.41 -3.86 -12.26
C HIS A 187 12.30 -3.85 -11.02
N ILE A 188 11.83 -3.32 -9.89
CA ILE A 188 12.57 -3.30 -8.62
C ILE A 188 12.00 -4.37 -7.69
N SER A 189 12.88 -5.14 -7.05
CA SER A 189 12.52 -6.05 -5.97
C SER A 189 12.34 -5.28 -4.68
N PHE A 190 11.11 -5.20 -4.16
CA PHE A 190 10.81 -4.60 -2.87
C PHE A 190 10.59 -5.66 -1.81
N LYS A 191 11.25 -5.51 -0.66
CA LYS A 191 10.97 -6.29 0.55
C LYS A 191 10.59 -5.32 1.68
N TYR A 192 9.37 -5.38 2.16
CA TYR A 192 8.89 -4.55 3.25
C TYR A 192 8.52 -5.38 4.48
N MET A 193 9.06 -4.98 5.64
CA MET A 193 8.94 -5.70 6.91
C MET A 193 8.41 -4.77 8.00
N VAL A 194 7.48 -5.26 8.80
CA VAL A 194 6.91 -4.57 9.97
C VAL A 194 7.12 -5.44 11.19
N ASN A 195 7.85 -4.95 12.19
CA ASN A 195 8.15 -5.67 13.43
C ASN A 195 8.73 -7.08 13.16
N GLY A 196 9.65 -7.20 12.18
CA GLY A 196 10.29 -8.45 11.79
C GLY A 196 9.48 -9.37 10.87
N GLN A 197 8.20 -9.04 10.59
CA GLN A 197 7.34 -9.81 9.68
C GLN A 197 7.34 -9.19 8.28
N THR A 198 7.59 -10.00 7.25
CA THR A 198 7.47 -9.56 5.85
C THR A 198 6.00 -9.33 5.51
N LYS A 199 5.68 -8.10 5.06
CA LYS A 199 4.34 -7.69 4.62
C LYS A 199 4.21 -7.63 3.10
N LEU A 200 5.29 -7.26 2.40
CA LEU A 200 5.35 -7.21 0.95
C LEU A 200 6.69 -7.76 0.48
N HIS A 201 6.66 -8.57 -0.57
CA HIS A 201 7.85 -9.02 -1.27
C HIS A 201 7.54 -9.17 -2.76
N THR A 202 8.23 -8.40 -3.62
CA THR A 202 8.12 -8.46 -5.08
C THR A 202 9.42 -8.97 -5.69
N SER A 203 9.32 -9.60 -6.86
CA SER A 203 10.46 -10.24 -7.51
C SER A 203 11.38 -9.27 -8.27
N GLY A 204 10.86 -8.10 -8.70
CA GLY A 204 11.61 -7.19 -9.57
C GLY A 204 11.77 -7.67 -11.03
N ASN A 205 10.87 -8.54 -11.48
CA ASN A 205 10.91 -9.16 -12.84
C ASN A 205 10.24 -8.31 -13.93
N ALA A 206 9.93 -7.04 -13.66
CA ALA A 206 9.23 -6.11 -14.52
C ALA A 206 7.78 -6.54 -14.89
N ASN A 207 7.24 -7.58 -14.24
CA ASN A 207 5.88 -8.05 -14.50
C ASN A 207 4.90 -7.42 -13.50
N LEU A 208 4.14 -6.42 -13.95
CA LEU A 208 3.15 -5.72 -13.11
C LEU A 208 2.07 -6.67 -12.57
N ARG A 209 1.70 -7.72 -13.33
CA ARG A 209 0.69 -8.69 -12.88
C ARG A 209 1.15 -9.49 -11.67
N ASP A 210 2.44 -9.84 -11.60
CA ASP A 210 3.02 -10.53 -10.44
C ASP A 210 3.08 -9.64 -9.22
N VAL A 211 3.34 -8.34 -9.41
CA VAL A 211 3.26 -7.35 -8.32
C VAL A 211 1.83 -7.21 -7.80
N ILE A 212 0.84 -7.11 -8.71
CA ILE A 212 -0.58 -7.08 -8.33
C ILE A 212 -0.97 -8.36 -7.58
N TYR A 213 -0.48 -9.53 -8.01
CA TYR A 213 -0.69 -10.79 -7.29
C TYR A 213 -0.11 -10.76 -5.87
N SER A 214 1.09 -10.23 -5.72
CA SER A 214 1.77 -10.16 -4.41
C SER A 214 1.05 -9.23 -3.42
N ILE A 215 0.37 -8.18 -3.91
CA ILE A 215 -0.33 -7.18 -3.09
C ILE A 215 -1.80 -7.59 -2.84
N TYR A 216 -2.52 -7.95 -3.89
CA TYR A 216 -3.99 -8.11 -3.85
C TYR A 216 -4.45 -9.57 -3.92
N GLY A 217 -3.53 -10.52 -4.17
CA GLY A 217 -3.81 -11.93 -4.19
C GLY A 217 -4.45 -12.46 -5.49
N ARG A 218 -4.71 -13.78 -5.49
CA ARG A 218 -5.16 -14.53 -6.66
C ARG A 218 -6.53 -14.09 -7.17
N GLU A 219 -7.46 -13.79 -6.29
CA GLU A 219 -8.84 -13.45 -6.66
C GLU A 219 -8.90 -12.21 -7.54
N ILE A 220 -8.16 -11.15 -7.17
CA ILE A 220 -8.08 -9.92 -7.96
C ILE A 220 -7.35 -10.18 -9.28
N THR A 221 -6.19 -10.85 -9.22
CA THR A 221 -5.31 -11.03 -10.38
C THR A 221 -5.94 -11.87 -11.48
N ARG A 222 -6.83 -12.81 -11.14
CA ARG A 222 -7.54 -13.64 -12.12
C ARG A 222 -8.51 -12.84 -12.98
N GLU A 223 -9.11 -11.81 -12.42
CA GLU A 223 -10.15 -11.00 -13.07
C GLU A 223 -9.60 -9.72 -13.71
N LEU A 224 -8.28 -9.66 -13.95
CA LEU A 224 -7.62 -8.52 -14.58
C LEU A 224 -7.70 -8.61 -16.12
N ILE A 225 -7.99 -7.46 -16.73
CA ILE A 225 -7.99 -7.22 -18.16
C ILE A 225 -6.76 -6.36 -18.47
N PRO A 226 -5.83 -6.80 -19.33
CA PRO A 226 -4.70 -5.97 -19.74
C PRO A 226 -5.18 -4.79 -20.59
N ILE A 227 -4.56 -3.64 -20.38
CA ILE A 227 -4.77 -2.41 -21.14
C ILE A 227 -3.45 -2.06 -21.82
N GLN A 228 -3.52 -1.81 -23.10
CA GLN A 228 -2.47 -1.20 -23.91
C GLN A 228 -3.17 -0.26 -24.89
N TRP A 229 -2.88 1.03 -24.79
CA TRP A 229 -3.53 2.07 -25.58
C TRP A 229 -2.55 3.19 -25.89
N GLU A 230 -2.58 3.67 -27.10
CA GLU A 230 -1.77 4.81 -27.52
C GLU A 230 -2.63 5.74 -28.39
N GLN A 231 -2.75 6.99 -27.98
CA GLN A 231 -3.54 7.99 -28.69
C GLN A 231 -3.02 9.39 -28.32
N ASN A 232 -2.92 10.29 -29.32
CA ASN A 232 -2.53 11.68 -29.12
C ASN A 232 -1.19 11.88 -28.38
N GLY A 233 -0.21 10.96 -28.55
CA GLY A 233 1.07 11.00 -27.84
C GLY A 233 1.01 10.49 -26.40
N ILE A 234 -0.17 10.09 -25.91
CA ILE A 234 -0.36 9.49 -24.59
C ILE A 234 -0.32 7.98 -24.73
N LYS A 235 0.59 7.33 -23.99
CA LYS A 235 0.59 5.87 -23.86
C LYS A 235 0.00 5.47 -22.52
N LEU A 236 -0.85 4.46 -22.55
CA LEU A 236 -1.54 3.94 -21.38
C LEU A 236 -1.36 2.42 -21.32
N ASP A 237 -0.65 1.96 -20.30
CA ASP A 237 -0.41 0.54 -20.03
C ASP A 237 -0.94 0.16 -18.65
N GLY A 238 -1.28 -1.12 -18.47
CA GLY A 238 -1.64 -1.62 -17.15
C GLY A 238 -2.78 -2.62 -17.15
N PHE A 239 -3.59 -2.56 -16.11
CA PHE A 239 -4.69 -3.50 -15.90
C PHE A 239 -5.94 -2.78 -15.40
N ALA A 240 -7.09 -3.22 -15.92
CA ALA A 240 -8.43 -2.94 -15.41
C ALA A 240 -9.03 -4.22 -14.83
N GLY A 241 -9.85 -4.13 -13.81
CA GLY A 241 -10.54 -5.26 -13.21
C GLY A 241 -11.93 -5.44 -13.80
N LYS A 242 -12.38 -6.69 -13.97
CA LYS A 242 -13.78 -6.95 -14.29
C LYS A 242 -14.69 -6.41 -13.17
N PRO A 243 -15.94 -6.04 -13.47
CA PRO A 243 -16.89 -5.49 -12.49
C PRO A 243 -17.09 -6.35 -11.23
N VAL A 244 -16.89 -7.66 -11.34
CA VAL A 244 -17.03 -8.62 -10.23
C VAL A 244 -16.11 -8.34 -9.05
N ILE A 245 -14.95 -7.71 -9.27
CA ILE A 245 -13.98 -7.36 -8.20
C ILE A 245 -14.12 -5.91 -7.70
N ALA A 246 -15.20 -5.20 -8.09
CA ALA A 246 -15.43 -3.83 -7.66
C ALA A 246 -15.57 -3.69 -6.13
N ARG A 247 -15.17 -2.55 -5.59
CA ARG A 247 -15.16 -2.26 -4.14
C ARG A 247 -16.08 -1.08 -3.78
N GLY A 248 -16.39 -0.93 -2.50
CA GLY A 248 -17.19 0.18 -1.98
C GLY A 248 -16.40 1.49 -1.82
N ASN A 249 -15.12 1.52 -2.15
CA ASN A 249 -14.27 2.70 -2.10
C ASN A 249 -13.22 2.68 -3.23
N ARG A 250 -12.54 3.82 -3.43
CA ARG A 250 -11.52 4.01 -4.49
C ARG A 250 -10.11 3.54 -4.13
N ALA A 251 -9.96 2.70 -3.10
CA ALA A 251 -8.63 2.26 -2.65
C ALA A 251 -7.88 1.42 -3.70
N PHE A 252 -8.59 0.88 -4.70
CA PHE A 252 -8.03 0.06 -5.77
C PHE A 252 -7.90 0.81 -7.11
N GLU A 253 -8.10 2.12 -7.11
CA GLU A 253 -7.83 2.99 -8.26
C GLU A 253 -6.40 3.54 -8.13
N ASN A 254 -5.44 2.86 -8.76
CA ASN A 254 -4.04 3.26 -8.78
C ASN A 254 -3.65 3.70 -10.19
N TYR A 255 -3.18 4.93 -10.32
CA TYR A 255 -2.68 5.42 -11.60
C TYR A 255 -1.42 6.26 -11.42
N TYR A 256 -0.53 6.14 -12.38
CA TYR A 256 0.83 6.65 -12.36
C TYR A 256 1.11 7.44 -13.63
N ILE A 257 1.71 8.61 -13.51
CA ILE A 257 2.15 9.43 -14.65
C ILE A 257 3.68 9.50 -14.59
N ASN A 258 4.32 9.04 -15.64
CA ASN A 258 5.78 9.01 -15.75
C ASN A 258 6.42 8.41 -14.48
N GLY A 259 5.90 7.26 -13.99
CA GLY A 259 6.37 6.55 -12.82
C GLY A 259 5.88 7.09 -11.46
N ARG A 260 5.20 8.24 -11.40
CA ARG A 260 4.72 8.86 -10.16
C ARG A 260 3.26 8.54 -9.87
N TYR A 261 2.97 8.12 -8.64
CA TYR A 261 1.59 7.99 -8.18
C TYR A 261 0.90 9.36 -8.11
N VAL A 262 -0.26 9.48 -8.73
CA VAL A 262 -1.00 10.74 -8.78
C VAL A 262 -2.48 10.54 -8.44
N LYS A 263 -3.12 11.64 -8.03
CA LYS A 263 -4.58 11.73 -7.87
C LYS A 263 -5.10 12.79 -8.83
N SER A 264 -5.91 12.38 -9.79
CA SER A 264 -6.49 13.28 -10.77
C SER A 264 -7.99 13.09 -10.84
N LYS A 265 -8.74 14.18 -10.64
CA LYS A 265 -10.20 14.18 -10.78
C LYS A 265 -10.65 13.84 -12.20
N ILE A 266 -9.84 14.16 -13.21
CA ILE A 266 -10.13 13.91 -14.61
C ILE A 266 -10.01 12.42 -14.92
N ILE A 267 -8.89 11.79 -14.52
CA ILE A 267 -8.67 10.36 -14.69
C ILE A 267 -9.72 9.57 -13.90
N MET A 268 -9.96 9.93 -12.65
CA MET A 268 -10.99 9.32 -11.80
C MET A 268 -12.37 9.36 -12.47
N LYS A 269 -12.76 10.53 -13.01
CA LYS A 269 -14.05 10.68 -13.69
C LYS A 269 -14.11 9.82 -14.96
N ALA A 270 -13.07 9.78 -15.78
CA ALA A 270 -13.01 8.96 -16.98
C ALA A 270 -13.17 7.47 -16.65
N ILE A 271 -12.49 6.99 -15.59
CA ILE A 271 -12.60 5.62 -15.10
C ILE A 271 -14.05 5.32 -14.66
N GLU A 272 -14.63 6.17 -13.82
CA GLU A 272 -16.00 5.97 -13.31
C GLU A 272 -17.05 6.00 -14.44
N ASP A 273 -16.92 6.93 -15.38
CA ASP A 273 -17.85 7.05 -16.52
C ASP A 273 -17.73 5.84 -17.46
N ALA A 274 -16.53 5.29 -17.70
CA ALA A 274 -16.32 4.09 -18.51
C ALA A 274 -16.95 2.83 -17.87
N TYR A 275 -16.88 2.73 -16.54
CA TYR A 275 -17.44 1.59 -15.82
C TYR A 275 -18.93 1.73 -15.47
N LYS A 276 -19.50 2.93 -15.60
CA LYS A 276 -20.89 3.21 -15.21
C LYS A 276 -21.94 2.26 -15.78
N PRO A 277 -21.86 1.80 -17.06
CA PRO A 277 -22.83 0.85 -17.61
C PRO A 277 -22.72 -0.56 -17.00
N TYR A 278 -21.60 -0.90 -16.37
CA TYR A 278 -21.26 -2.25 -15.95
C TYR A 278 -21.29 -2.45 -14.43
N MET A 279 -21.45 -1.37 -13.65
CA MET A 279 -21.36 -1.42 -12.19
C MET A 279 -22.56 -0.76 -11.51
N MET A 280 -22.88 -1.26 -10.31
CA MET A 280 -23.87 -0.63 -9.43
C MET A 280 -23.34 0.70 -8.89
N GLN A 281 -24.27 1.59 -8.50
CA GLN A 281 -23.94 2.84 -7.82
C GLN A 281 -23.07 2.58 -6.56
N HIS A 282 -22.16 3.49 -6.28
CA HIS A 282 -21.22 3.41 -5.13
C HIS A 282 -20.29 2.19 -5.15
N LYS A 283 -20.05 1.62 -6.34
CA LYS A 283 -18.98 0.65 -6.57
C LYS A 283 -17.91 1.29 -7.45
N TYR A 284 -16.65 0.96 -7.13
CA TYR A 284 -15.47 1.50 -7.79
C TYR A 284 -14.64 0.35 -8.34
N PRO A 285 -14.08 0.48 -9.54
CA PRO A 285 -13.34 -0.59 -10.17
C PRO A 285 -11.96 -0.78 -9.54
N PHE A 286 -11.34 -1.93 -9.82
CA PHE A 286 -9.91 -2.08 -9.73
C PHE A 286 -9.27 -1.51 -10.98
N VAL A 287 -8.31 -0.60 -10.84
CA VAL A 287 -7.44 -0.17 -11.94
C VAL A 287 -6.02 0.00 -11.46
N CYS A 288 -5.06 -0.39 -12.28
CA CYS A 288 -3.65 -0.09 -12.11
C CYS A 288 -3.11 0.37 -13.47
N LEU A 289 -3.07 1.68 -13.68
CA LEU A 289 -2.79 2.30 -14.99
C LEU A 289 -1.51 3.12 -14.93
N LYS A 290 -0.65 2.96 -15.92
CA LYS A 290 0.58 3.71 -16.12
C LYS A 290 0.44 4.57 -17.37
N PHE A 291 0.69 5.85 -17.22
CA PHE A 291 0.66 6.83 -18.29
C PHE A 291 2.08 7.29 -18.60
N GLU A 292 2.43 7.25 -19.86
CA GLU A 292 3.57 7.99 -20.41
C GLU A 292 3.01 9.19 -21.18
N VAL A 293 3.31 10.38 -20.68
CA VAL A 293 2.82 11.66 -21.22
C VAL A 293 4.04 12.55 -21.44
N PRO A 294 4.11 13.30 -22.56
CA PRO A 294 5.17 14.29 -22.78
C PRO A 294 5.30 15.26 -21.61
N GLY A 295 6.53 15.55 -21.19
CA GLY A 295 6.81 16.33 -19.98
C GLY A 295 6.24 17.76 -20.04
N ASP A 296 6.17 18.36 -21.21
CA ASP A 296 5.61 19.69 -21.47
C ASP A 296 4.07 19.73 -21.35
N GLU A 297 3.39 18.58 -21.38
CA GLU A 297 1.93 18.50 -21.28
C GLU A 297 1.42 18.30 -19.84
N VAL A 298 2.33 18.07 -18.87
CA VAL A 298 1.99 17.77 -17.48
C VAL A 298 2.77 18.64 -16.51
N ASP A 299 2.06 19.47 -15.74
CA ASP A 299 2.65 20.16 -14.60
C ASP A 299 2.46 19.32 -13.31
N ILE A 300 3.56 18.80 -12.78
CA ILE A 300 3.60 17.97 -11.57
C ILE A 300 3.87 18.81 -10.31
N ASN A 301 4.32 20.05 -10.48
CA ASN A 301 4.74 20.90 -9.36
C ASN A 301 3.59 21.73 -8.75
N VAL A 302 2.38 21.21 -8.74
CA VAL A 302 1.18 21.93 -8.26
C VAL A 302 1.04 21.90 -6.73
N HIS A 303 1.52 20.84 -6.07
CA HIS A 303 1.37 20.65 -4.62
C HIS A 303 2.68 20.11 -3.99
N PRO A 304 3.01 20.46 -2.72
CA PRO A 304 4.22 19.98 -2.03
C PRO A 304 4.37 18.47 -2.03
N THR A 305 3.26 17.71 -1.93
CA THR A 305 3.25 16.24 -1.97
C THR A 305 3.41 15.66 -3.38
N LYS A 306 3.37 16.51 -4.43
CA LYS A 306 3.45 16.12 -5.86
C LYS A 306 2.42 15.05 -6.29
N MET A 307 1.33 14.89 -5.53
CA MET A 307 0.27 13.93 -5.86
C MET A 307 -0.81 14.52 -6.78
N GLU A 308 -0.91 15.86 -6.87
CA GLU A 308 -1.82 16.52 -7.78
C GLU A 308 -1.08 16.97 -9.04
N VAL A 309 -1.69 16.72 -10.19
CA VAL A 309 -1.14 17.08 -11.50
C VAL A 309 -2.13 17.95 -12.26
N ARG A 310 -1.61 18.89 -13.03
CA ARG A 310 -2.37 19.65 -14.02
C ARG A 310 -1.97 19.21 -15.42
N PHE A 311 -2.96 18.84 -16.21
CA PHE A 311 -2.77 18.54 -17.63
C PHE A 311 -3.09 19.77 -18.45
N GLN A 312 -2.28 20.08 -19.45
CA GLN A 312 -2.59 21.12 -20.44
C GLN A 312 -3.79 20.67 -21.27
N LYS A 313 -3.81 19.42 -21.70
CA LYS A 313 -4.84 18.81 -22.57
C LYS A 313 -5.78 17.89 -21.80
N GLN A 314 -6.56 18.45 -20.88
CA GLN A 314 -7.42 17.68 -19.98
C GLN A 314 -8.44 16.80 -20.73
N LYS A 315 -8.96 17.27 -21.86
CA LYS A 315 -9.94 16.54 -22.66
C LYS A 315 -9.32 15.30 -23.30
N GLU A 316 -8.12 15.39 -23.84
CA GLU A 316 -7.42 14.29 -24.48
C GLU A 316 -7.08 13.17 -23.47
N ILE A 317 -6.65 13.54 -22.24
CA ILE A 317 -6.44 12.58 -21.15
C ILE A 317 -7.73 11.86 -20.78
N TYR A 318 -8.84 12.61 -20.64
CA TYR A 318 -10.14 12.00 -20.34
C TYR A 318 -10.56 11.01 -21.43
N GLU A 319 -10.53 11.44 -22.70
CA GLU A 319 -10.93 10.62 -23.84
C GLU A 319 -10.06 9.36 -23.97
N SER A 320 -8.73 9.49 -23.86
CA SER A 320 -7.82 8.34 -23.93
C SER A 320 -8.10 7.29 -22.84
N VAL A 321 -8.34 7.73 -21.59
CA VAL A 321 -8.67 6.81 -20.49
C VAL A 321 -10.03 6.16 -20.70
N TYR A 322 -11.04 6.95 -21.06
CA TYR A 322 -12.40 6.50 -21.28
C TYR A 322 -12.49 5.47 -22.40
N GLU A 323 -11.90 5.75 -23.56
CA GLU A 323 -11.92 4.88 -24.72
C GLU A 323 -11.11 3.59 -24.51
N ALA A 324 -9.92 3.70 -23.89
CA ALA A 324 -9.10 2.54 -23.55
C ALA A 324 -9.85 1.56 -22.64
N LEU A 325 -10.53 2.08 -21.62
CA LEU A 325 -11.32 1.26 -20.69
C LEU A 325 -12.56 0.66 -21.36
N LEU A 326 -13.31 1.44 -22.14
CA LEU A 326 -14.46 0.92 -22.88
C LEU A 326 -14.06 -0.19 -23.84
N PHE A 327 -12.96 -0.01 -24.57
CA PHE A 327 -12.45 -1.03 -25.49
C PHE A 327 -12.06 -2.30 -24.74
N ALA A 328 -11.35 -2.16 -23.61
CA ALA A 328 -10.91 -3.31 -22.82
C ALA A 328 -12.07 -4.08 -22.18
N ILE A 329 -13.09 -3.37 -21.68
CA ILE A 329 -14.23 -3.97 -20.98
C ILE A 329 -15.25 -4.52 -21.99
N GLY A 330 -15.55 -3.77 -23.05
CA GLY A 330 -16.58 -4.13 -24.04
C GLY A 330 -16.21 -5.31 -24.94
N GLY A 331 -14.91 -5.61 -25.10
CA GLY A 331 -14.40 -6.70 -25.96
C GLY A 331 -14.33 -8.08 -25.27
N LYS A 332 -14.70 -8.21 -24.01
CA LYS A 332 -14.59 -9.48 -23.26
C LYS A 332 -15.88 -9.88 -22.58
N GLU A 333 -16.14 -11.19 -22.56
CA GLU A 333 -17.22 -11.76 -21.75
C GLU A 333 -17.05 -11.38 -20.29
N LEU A 334 -17.93 -10.49 -19.78
CA LEU A 334 -17.92 -10.03 -18.39
C LEU A 334 -18.62 -11.02 -17.45
N ILE A 335 -19.29 -12.05 -18.02
CA ILE A 335 -19.97 -13.10 -17.26
C ILE A 335 -18.91 -14.09 -16.79
N PRO A 336 -18.84 -14.42 -15.48
CA PRO A 336 -17.96 -15.47 -15.00
C PRO A 336 -18.33 -16.79 -15.68
N GLU A 337 -17.43 -17.39 -16.46
CA GLU A 337 -17.57 -18.79 -16.83
C GLU A 337 -17.58 -19.60 -15.53
N VAL A 338 -18.72 -20.17 -15.19
CA VAL A 338 -18.80 -21.22 -14.18
C VAL A 338 -18.20 -22.47 -14.83
N LYS A 339 -16.92 -22.66 -14.71
CA LYS A 339 -16.29 -23.93 -15.00
C LYS A 339 -16.78 -24.90 -13.93
N PHE A 340 -17.81 -25.67 -14.27
CA PHE A 340 -18.07 -26.91 -13.56
C PHE A 340 -16.82 -27.75 -13.77
N GLU A 341 -16.03 -27.99 -12.74
CA GLU A 341 -15.08 -29.09 -12.74
C GLU A 341 -15.92 -30.36 -12.85
N GLU A 342 -16.16 -30.83 -14.08
CA GLU A 342 -16.48 -32.21 -14.31
C GLU A 342 -15.30 -33.00 -13.72
N LYS A 343 -15.51 -33.53 -12.53
CA LYS A 343 -14.69 -34.65 -12.07
C LYS A 343 -14.92 -35.75 -13.06
N GLU A 344 -14.12 -35.77 -14.12
CA GLU A 344 -13.92 -36.98 -14.89
C GLU A 344 -13.44 -38.05 -13.89
N SER A 345 -14.38 -38.85 -13.47
CA SER A 345 -14.09 -40.13 -12.86
C SER A 345 -13.21 -40.86 -13.87
N GLU A 346 -11.94 -41.00 -13.59
CA GLU A 346 -11.02 -41.91 -14.28
C GLU A 346 -11.60 -43.33 -14.25
N LEU A 347 -12.44 -43.64 -15.22
CA LEU A 347 -12.70 -45.02 -15.62
C LEU A 347 -11.45 -45.54 -16.33
N LYS A 348 -10.50 -45.96 -15.54
CA LYS A 348 -9.42 -46.84 -16.02
C LYS A 348 -10.08 -48.11 -16.61
N LYS A 349 -10.10 -48.21 -17.93
CA LYS A 349 -10.27 -49.46 -18.63
C LYS A 349 -9.17 -50.39 -18.18
N VAL A 350 -9.54 -51.38 -17.36
CA VAL A 350 -8.78 -52.61 -17.22
C VAL A 350 -9.62 -53.67 -17.94
N GLU A 351 -9.21 -53.94 -19.19
CA GLU A 351 -9.59 -55.17 -19.90
C GLU A 351 -8.87 -56.36 -19.26
N SER A 352 -9.61 -57.47 -19.25
CA SER A 352 -9.23 -58.88 -19.04
C SER A 352 -9.06 -59.32 -17.57
N ASP A 353 -9.96 -60.09 -17.00
CA ASP A 353 -10.11 -61.55 -17.15
C ASP A 353 -11.34 -62.04 -16.37
N LYS A 354 -12.07 -62.89 -17.07
CA LYS A 354 -13.24 -63.63 -16.59
C LYS A 354 -12.89 -64.52 -15.37
N LYS A 355 -13.60 -64.32 -14.27
CA LYS A 355 -14.14 -65.46 -13.51
C LYS A 355 -15.37 -65.04 -12.72
N VAL A 356 -16.47 -65.68 -13.04
CA VAL A 356 -17.78 -65.62 -12.44
C VAL A 356 -17.74 -66.12 -11.00
N HIS A 357 -18.06 -65.25 -10.03
CA HIS A 357 -18.63 -65.67 -8.75
C HIS A 357 -19.75 -64.69 -8.40
N LYS A 358 -21.01 -65.16 -8.54
CA LYS A 358 -22.18 -64.55 -7.95
C LYS A 358 -21.98 -64.57 -6.42
N LYS A 359 -21.90 -63.39 -5.81
CA LYS A 359 -22.24 -63.17 -4.38
C LYS A 359 -23.42 -62.24 -4.35
N GLU A 360 -24.51 -62.71 -3.75
CA GLU A 360 -25.72 -61.96 -3.43
C GLU A 360 -25.31 -60.84 -2.46
N ASN A 361 -25.59 -59.62 -2.83
CA ASN A 361 -25.40 -58.47 -1.97
C ASN A 361 -26.55 -58.42 -0.94
N GLY A 362 -26.30 -58.83 0.28
CA GLY A 362 -27.18 -58.49 1.42
C GLY A 362 -27.03 -56.98 1.75
N PRO A 363 -28.05 -56.34 2.31
CA PRO A 363 -28.00 -54.94 2.65
C PRO A 363 -26.92 -54.65 3.66
N GLU A 364 -26.26 -53.49 3.48
CA GLU A 364 -25.16 -53.06 4.35
C GLU A 364 -25.61 -52.89 5.82
N PRO A 365 -24.73 -53.16 6.82
CA PRO A 365 -25.10 -53.07 8.25
C PRO A 365 -25.71 -51.75 8.70
N PHE A 366 -25.48 -50.69 7.96
CA PHE A 366 -26.03 -49.36 8.22
C PHE A 366 -27.51 -49.25 7.79
N GLU A 367 -27.89 -49.86 6.69
CA GLU A 367 -29.31 -49.88 6.22
C GLU A 367 -30.21 -50.72 7.08
N VAL A 368 -29.70 -51.82 7.67
CA VAL A 368 -30.42 -52.65 8.61
C VAL A 368 -30.74 -51.90 9.89
N LYS A 369 -29.75 -51.20 10.47
CA LYS A 369 -29.94 -50.35 11.66
C LYS A 369 -30.93 -49.21 11.44
N ARG A 370 -30.95 -48.63 10.23
CA ARG A 370 -31.88 -47.54 9.91
C ARG A 370 -33.33 -48.03 9.75
N LYS A 371 -33.51 -49.26 9.24
CA LYS A 371 -34.85 -49.87 9.15
C LYS A 371 -35.37 -50.29 10.52
N GLU A 372 -34.51 -50.83 11.39
CA GLU A 372 -34.87 -51.23 12.77
C GLU A 372 -35.28 -49.98 13.59
N SER A 373 -34.49 -48.91 13.56
CA SER A 373 -34.86 -47.68 14.27
C SER A 373 -36.13 -47.01 13.74
N PHE A 374 -36.44 -47.12 12.44
CA PHE A 374 -37.69 -46.62 11.86
C PHE A 374 -38.91 -47.47 12.26
N LEU A 375 -38.75 -48.78 12.36
CA LEU A 375 -39.81 -49.69 12.83
C LEU A 375 -40.05 -49.55 14.34
N GLU A 376 -39.04 -49.34 15.15
CA GLU A 376 -39.21 -49.00 16.57
C GLU A 376 -39.93 -47.66 16.77
N ALA A 377 -39.63 -46.63 15.97
CA ALA A 377 -40.30 -45.33 16.04
C ALA A 377 -41.81 -45.44 15.67
N LEU A 378 -42.17 -46.34 14.77
CA LEU A 378 -43.59 -46.59 14.39
C LEU A 378 -44.35 -47.41 15.43
N SER A 379 -43.69 -48.25 16.21
CA SER A 379 -44.34 -49.05 17.26
C SER A 379 -44.61 -48.29 18.56
N PHE A 380 -43.99 -47.14 18.79
CA PHE A 380 -44.21 -46.24 19.93
C PHE A 380 -45.34 -45.22 19.72
N GLY A 381 -46.01 -45.20 18.54
CA GLY A 381 -47.03 -44.22 18.16
C GLY A 381 -48.47 -44.55 18.54
N GLN A 382 -48.74 -45.60 19.31
CA GLN A 382 -50.12 -45.90 19.79
C GLN A 382 -50.17 -46.14 21.30
N LYS A 383 -50.56 -45.11 22.02
CA LYS A 383 -51.27 -45.00 23.30
C LYS A 383 -50.65 -43.99 24.22
N ARG A 384 -51.31 -42.80 24.28
CA ARG A 384 -51.76 -42.17 25.53
C ARG A 384 -52.37 -40.79 25.20
N GLU A 385 -53.65 -40.67 25.61
CA GLU A 385 -54.39 -39.41 25.66
C GLU A 385 -53.86 -38.47 26.75
N PRO A 386 -54.27 -37.16 26.72
CA PRO A 386 -53.53 -36.10 27.38
C PRO A 386 -54.02 -35.85 28.81
N GLN A 387 -53.06 -35.59 29.70
CA GLN A 387 -53.37 -34.89 30.97
C GLN A 387 -52.62 -33.55 30.99
N ASN A 388 -53.43 -32.49 31.00
CA ASN A 388 -53.08 -31.14 31.33
C ASN A 388 -52.37 -31.06 32.69
N GLN A 389 -51.18 -30.46 32.72
CA GLN A 389 -50.80 -29.59 33.83
C GLN A 389 -49.76 -28.57 33.35
N ILE A 390 -50.23 -27.34 33.38
CA ILE A 390 -49.50 -26.09 33.24
C ILE A 390 -48.49 -25.95 34.37
N ARG A 391 -47.23 -25.74 34.07
CA ARG A 391 -46.31 -25.02 34.94
C ARG A 391 -45.45 -24.12 34.11
N GLU A 392 -45.72 -22.84 34.22
CA GLU A 392 -44.88 -21.71 33.86
C GLU A 392 -43.65 -21.73 34.76
N ASP A 393 -42.48 -21.65 34.15
CA ASP A 393 -41.27 -21.06 34.79
C ASP A 393 -40.46 -20.39 33.67
N ARG A 394 -40.71 -19.08 33.53
CA ARG A 394 -39.82 -18.17 32.81
C ARG A 394 -38.87 -17.56 33.80
N PRO A 395 -37.56 -17.53 33.57
CA PRO A 395 -36.65 -16.67 34.36
C PRO A 395 -36.77 -15.23 33.87
N GLU A 396 -37.10 -14.35 34.80
CA GLU A 396 -37.12 -12.89 34.65
C GLU A 396 -35.75 -12.31 34.36
N TRP A 397 -35.61 -11.55 33.27
CA TRP A 397 -34.50 -10.66 33.00
C TRP A 397 -34.69 -9.36 33.80
N LYS A 398 -33.88 -9.14 34.83
CA LYS A 398 -33.79 -7.85 35.55
C LYS A 398 -33.01 -6.86 34.69
N ALA A 399 -33.71 -5.84 34.19
CA ALA A 399 -33.14 -4.64 33.59
C ALA A 399 -32.41 -3.83 34.69
N LYS A 400 -31.14 -3.50 34.44
CA LYS A 400 -30.36 -2.54 35.23
C LYS A 400 -30.82 -1.14 34.84
N LYS A 401 -31.24 -0.37 35.89
CA LYS A 401 -31.59 1.04 35.82
C LYS A 401 -30.35 1.89 35.50
N GLU A 402 -30.46 2.79 34.52
CA GLU A 402 -29.55 3.91 34.31
C GLU A 402 -29.67 4.94 35.40
N PRO A 403 -28.58 5.65 35.80
CA PRO A 403 -28.67 6.78 36.70
C PRO A 403 -29.06 8.05 35.96
N GLN A 404 -30.08 8.72 36.45
CA GLN A 404 -30.55 10.03 36.00
C GLN A 404 -29.49 11.10 36.25
N SER A 405 -29.15 11.87 35.21
CA SER A 405 -28.37 13.11 35.35
C SER A 405 -29.27 14.26 35.76
N ASN A 406 -29.00 14.86 36.91
CA ASN A 406 -29.57 16.14 37.33
C ASN A 406 -28.97 17.26 36.47
N ASN A 407 -29.84 17.95 35.74
CA ASN A 407 -29.60 19.29 35.20
C ASN A 407 -29.77 20.32 36.36
N GLU A 408 -28.73 21.01 36.72
CA GLU A 408 -28.85 22.32 37.35
C GLU A 408 -28.27 23.39 36.42
N ILE A 409 -29.17 24.25 36.02
CA ILE A 409 -28.94 25.48 35.28
C ILE A 409 -28.49 26.55 36.30
N GLY A 410 -27.25 27.01 36.16
CA GLY A 410 -26.72 28.17 36.86
C GLY A 410 -26.37 29.29 35.87
N ARG A 411 -27.27 30.26 35.73
CA ARG A 411 -26.95 31.60 35.16
C ARG A 411 -26.11 32.38 36.15
N ALA A 412 -25.03 33.00 35.71
CA ALA A 412 -24.56 34.25 36.32
C ALA A 412 -23.80 35.08 35.28
N HIS A 413 -24.24 36.32 35.14
CA HIS A 413 -23.61 37.47 34.50
C HIS A 413 -22.22 37.81 35.11
N VAL A 414 -21.26 38.19 34.35
CA VAL A 414 -20.66 39.51 34.07
C VAL A 414 -19.60 39.32 32.98
#